data_16198d45fb61ad6330119762a486ed74
#
_entry.id   16198d45fb61ad6330119762a486ed74
#
_cell.length_a   1.000
_cell.length_b   1.000
_cell.length_c   1.000
_cell.angle_alpha   90.00
_cell.angle_beta   90.00
_cell.angle_gamma   90.00
#
_symmetry.space_group_name_H-M   'P 1'
#
loop_
_entity.id
_entity.type
_entity.pdbx_description
1 polymer ?
#
loop_
_entity_poly.entity_id
_entity_poly.type
_entity_poly.pdbx_seq_one_letter_code
_entity_poly.pdbx_strand_id
1 'polypeptide(L)'
;MPTKSFHRTDRVSAQVRRDLGTIVHAAVRDHGLPSVSVSDVEISRDLAHAKVFVTALQQERSAEAVKGLKEIAGQLRTQLARAMKLRHVPELHFHYDDSV
;
A
#
# COMPACT_ATOMS: atom_id res chain seq x y z
N MET A 1 0.21 -7.68 -21.93
CA MET A 1 0.62 -6.65 -20.94
C MET A 1 -0.20 -5.40 -21.14
N PRO A 2 -0.98 -5.05 -20.16
CA PRO A 2 -1.72 -3.80 -20.30
C PRO A 2 -0.74 -2.65 -20.32
N THR A 3 -0.85 -1.85 -21.34
CA THR A 3 -0.06 -0.65 -21.45
C THR A 3 -0.66 0.37 -20.49
N LYS A 4 0.09 0.75 -19.49
CA LYS A 4 -0.38 1.78 -18.58
C LYS A 4 -0.25 3.10 -19.29
N SER A 5 -1.36 3.80 -19.42
CA SER A 5 -1.31 5.17 -19.89
C SER A 5 -0.65 6.02 -18.83
N PHE A 6 0.18 6.94 -19.25
CA PHE A 6 0.85 7.84 -18.32
C PHE A 6 -0.11 8.96 -17.95
N HIS A 7 -0.93 8.69 -16.94
CA HIS A 7 -1.87 9.65 -16.41
C HIS A 7 -1.32 10.27 -15.12
N ARG A 8 -2.00 11.30 -14.65
CA ARG A 8 -1.71 11.86 -13.35
C ARG A 8 -1.80 10.78 -12.26
N THR A 9 -2.77 9.86 -12.38
CA THR A 9 -2.92 8.76 -11.44
C THR A 9 -1.69 7.85 -11.41
N ASP A 10 -1.01 7.67 -12.53
CA ASP A 10 0.19 6.82 -12.58
C ASP A 10 1.34 7.44 -11.79
N ARG A 11 1.50 8.76 -11.86
CA ARG A 11 2.53 9.46 -11.09
C ARG A 11 2.22 9.39 -9.60
N VAL A 12 0.94 9.61 -9.25
CA VAL A 12 0.50 9.53 -7.85
C VAL A 12 0.69 8.10 -7.35
N SER A 13 0.36 7.10 -8.17
CA SER A 13 0.53 5.70 -7.80
C SER A 13 1.99 5.37 -7.51
N ALA A 14 2.91 5.86 -8.36
CA ALA A 14 4.34 5.62 -8.16
C ALA A 14 4.84 6.27 -6.87
N GLN A 15 4.39 7.49 -6.59
CA GLN A 15 4.77 8.21 -5.38
C GLN A 15 4.21 7.51 -4.14
N VAL A 16 2.92 7.13 -4.19
CA VAL A 16 2.26 6.41 -3.10
C VAL A 16 2.98 5.09 -2.84
N ARG A 17 3.31 4.34 -3.90
CA ARG A 17 4.00 3.06 -3.75
C ARG A 17 5.35 3.23 -3.04
N ARG A 18 6.11 4.25 -3.43
CA ARG A 18 7.42 4.52 -2.83
C ARG A 18 7.29 4.86 -1.35
N ASP A 19 6.43 5.82 -1.03
CA ASP A 19 6.28 6.28 0.34
C ASP A 19 5.64 5.20 1.20
N LEU A 20 4.66 4.51 0.65
CA LEU A 20 3.96 3.46 1.38
C LEU A 20 4.88 2.26 1.65
N GLY A 21 5.79 1.97 0.72
CA GLY A 21 6.78 0.91 0.93
C GLY A 21 7.58 1.13 2.21
N THR A 22 8.06 2.35 2.40
CA THR A 22 8.81 2.72 3.60
C THR A 22 7.92 2.67 4.85
N ILE A 23 6.71 3.22 4.74
CA ILE A 23 5.77 3.29 5.85
C ILE A 23 5.34 1.90 6.30
N VAL A 24 5.00 1.03 5.35
CA VAL A 24 4.57 -0.34 5.65
C VAL A 24 5.71 -1.14 6.26
N HIS A 25 6.92 -0.99 5.72
CA HIS A 25 8.09 -1.71 6.26
C HIS A 25 8.30 -1.40 7.74
N ALA A 26 8.22 -0.14 8.12
CA ALA A 26 8.36 0.26 9.51
C ALA A 26 7.16 -0.22 10.34
N ALA A 27 5.96 -0.13 9.79
CA ALA A 27 4.74 -0.51 10.51
C ALA A 27 4.69 -1.98 10.87
N VAL A 28 5.06 -2.87 9.93
CA VAL A 28 5.04 -4.31 10.22
C VAL A 28 6.02 -4.65 11.33
N ARG A 29 7.16 -3.98 11.35
CA ARG A 29 8.14 -4.18 12.40
C ARG A 29 7.61 -3.67 13.75
N ASP A 30 7.04 -2.46 13.74
CA ASP A 30 6.56 -1.82 14.97
C ASP A 30 5.37 -2.55 15.58
N HIS A 31 4.53 -3.17 14.75
CA HIS A 31 3.34 -3.88 15.20
C HIS A 31 3.55 -5.39 15.32
N GLY A 32 4.76 -5.85 15.10
CA GLY A 32 5.05 -7.28 15.19
C GLY A 32 4.35 -8.12 14.14
N LEU A 33 4.07 -7.56 12.98
CA LEU A 33 3.44 -8.28 11.88
C LEU A 33 4.48 -9.00 11.03
N PRO A 34 4.06 -10.02 10.27
CA PRO A 34 4.98 -10.67 9.33
C PRO A 34 5.51 -9.69 8.30
N SER A 35 6.75 -9.86 7.90
CA SER A 35 7.39 -8.98 6.93
C SER A 35 6.71 -9.03 5.57
N VAL A 36 6.44 -7.86 5.01
CA VAL A 36 5.84 -7.74 3.68
C VAL A 36 6.54 -6.67 2.88
N SER A 37 6.36 -6.72 1.58
CA SER A 37 6.80 -5.67 0.66
C SER A 37 5.61 -5.22 -0.16
N VAL A 38 5.51 -3.91 -0.42
CA VAL A 38 4.50 -3.38 -1.33
C VAL A 38 4.94 -3.68 -2.75
N SER A 39 4.15 -4.48 -3.46
CA SER A 39 4.47 -4.89 -4.82
C SER A 39 3.84 -3.97 -5.86
N ASP A 40 2.66 -3.43 -5.58
CA ASP A 40 1.98 -2.55 -6.52
C ASP A 40 0.91 -1.74 -5.81
N VAL A 41 0.51 -0.64 -6.43
CA VAL A 41 -0.58 0.20 -5.94
C VAL A 41 -1.44 0.61 -7.13
N GLU A 42 -2.75 0.40 -7.02
CA GLU A 42 -3.71 0.84 -8.03
C GLU A 42 -4.63 1.88 -7.40
N ILE A 43 -4.64 3.07 -7.95
CA ILE A 43 -5.45 4.17 -7.43
C ILE A 43 -6.64 4.43 -8.34
N SER A 44 -7.82 4.59 -7.75
CA SER A 44 -9.03 4.91 -8.51
C SER A 44 -8.90 6.28 -9.17
N ARG A 45 -9.70 6.50 -10.22
CA ARG A 45 -9.62 7.74 -11.00
C ARG A 45 -9.92 8.98 -10.15
N ASP A 46 -10.82 8.83 -9.19
CA ASP A 46 -11.19 9.94 -8.30
C ASP A 46 -10.20 10.12 -7.16
N LEU A 47 -9.15 9.30 -7.13
CA LEU A 47 -8.11 9.33 -6.10
C LEU A 47 -8.64 9.05 -4.69
N ALA A 48 -9.82 8.45 -4.60
CA ALA A 48 -10.45 8.17 -3.31
C ALA A 48 -10.02 6.84 -2.70
N HIS A 49 -9.62 5.89 -3.53
CA HIS A 49 -9.27 4.54 -3.07
C HIS A 49 -7.98 4.06 -3.71
N ALA A 50 -7.18 3.36 -2.93
CA ALA A 50 -5.95 2.74 -3.39
C ALA A 50 -5.94 1.27 -3.00
N LYS A 51 -5.80 0.39 -3.98
CA LYS A 51 -5.55 -1.03 -3.72
C LYS A 51 -4.05 -1.20 -3.57
N VAL A 52 -3.63 -1.64 -2.40
CA VAL A 52 -2.22 -1.82 -2.09
C VAL A 52 -1.93 -3.31 -2.06
N PHE A 53 -1.15 -3.77 -3.01
CA PHE A 53 -0.79 -5.18 -3.11
C PHE A 53 0.53 -5.41 -2.40
N VAL A 54 0.56 -6.43 -1.56
CA VAL A 54 1.76 -6.77 -0.80
C VAL A 54 2.12 -8.23 -1.01
N THR A 55 3.41 -8.51 -0.98
CA THR A 55 3.93 -9.88 -0.95
C THR A 55 4.49 -10.14 0.43
N ALA A 56 4.32 -11.35 0.94
CA ALA A 56 4.82 -11.71 2.25
C ALA A 56 6.09 -12.53 2.09
N LEU A 57 7.06 -12.27 2.96
CA LEU A 57 8.28 -13.07 2.99
C LEU A 57 7.97 -14.55 3.29
N GLN A 58 7.02 -14.76 4.19
CA GLN A 58 6.50 -16.10 4.49
C GLN A 58 5.08 -16.19 3.98
N GLN A 59 4.88 -16.91 2.88
CA GLN A 59 3.57 -17.00 2.22
C GLN A 59 2.48 -17.51 3.15
N GLU A 60 2.81 -18.46 4.02
CA GLU A 60 1.86 -19.05 4.95
C GLU A 60 1.35 -18.03 5.98
N ARG A 61 2.05 -16.90 6.12
CA ARG A 61 1.64 -15.84 7.03
C ARG A 61 1.05 -14.63 6.31
N SER A 62 0.77 -14.76 5.02
CA SER A 62 0.27 -13.64 4.22
C SER A 62 -1.08 -13.12 4.73
N ALA A 63 -1.98 -14.02 5.09
CA ALA A 63 -3.30 -13.62 5.59
C ALA A 63 -3.19 -12.84 6.89
N GLU A 64 -2.31 -13.26 7.77
CA GLU A 64 -2.06 -12.58 9.04
C GLU A 64 -1.52 -11.18 8.80
N ALA A 65 -0.57 -11.04 7.87
CA ALA A 65 0.03 -9.75 7.55
C ALA A 65 -1.01 -8.79 6.97
N VAL A 66 -1.81 -9.26 6.01
CA VAL A 66 -2.84 -8.43 5.39
C VAL A 66 -3.88 -7.99 6.39
N LYS A 67 -4.32 -8.92 7.25
CA LYS A 67 -5.29 -8.59 8.29
C LYS A 67 -4.75 -7.50 9.21
N GLY A 68 -3.50 -7.63 9.63
CA GLY A 68 -2.88 -6.64 10.50
C GLY A 68 -2.77 -5.28 9.85
N LEU A 69 -2.41 -5.24 8.56
CA LEU A 69 -2.32 -3.99 7.82
C LEU A 69 -3.70 -3.33 7.67
N LYS A 70 -4.75 -4.13 7.44
CA LYS A 70 -6.11 -3.60 7.37
C LYS A 70 -6.51 -2.93 8.68
N GLU A 71 -6.11 -3.50 9.79
CA GLU A 71 -6.44 -2.96 11.11
C GLU A 71 -5.77 -1.62 11.37
N ILE A 72 -4.60 -1.39 10.80
CA ILE A 72 -3.87 -0.14 11.00
C ILE A 72 -3.90 0.78 9.77
N ALA A 73 -4.78 0.48 8.81
CA ALA A 73 -4.83 1.23 7.56
C ALA A 73 -5.05 2.72 7.77
N GLY A 74 -5.86 3.09 8.77
CA GLY A 74 -6.09 4.50 9.07
C GLY A 74 -4.84 5.22 9.52
N GLN A 75 -4.02 4.57 10.34
CA GLN A 75 -2.73 5.13 10.76
C GLN A 75 -1.79 5.30 9.58
N LEU A 76 -1.74 4.29 8.71
CA LEU A 76 -0.87 4.33 7.54
C LEU A 76 -1.29 5.43 6.59
N ARG A 77 -2.59 5.63 6.43
CA ARG A 77 -3.12 6.71 5.62
C ARG A 77 -2.68 8.08 6.15
N THR A 78 -2.75 8.26 7.46
CA THR A 78 -2.31 9.50 8.09
C THR A 78 -0.82 9.74 7.87
N GLN A 79 -0.01 8.70 8.03
CA GLN A 79 1.43 8.80 7.80
C GLN A 79 1.73 9.12 6.34
N LEU A 80 0.97 8.52 5.42
CA LEU A 80 1.14 8.79 3.99
C LEU A 80 0.80 10.24 3.66
N ALA A 81 -0.27 10.77 4.25
CA ALA A 81 -0.65 12.15 4.04
C ALA A 81 0.46 13.11 4.46
N ARG A 82 1.11 12.83 5.58
CA ARG A 82 2.23 13.63 6.05
C ARG A 82 3.44 13.52 5.15
N ALA A 83 3.75 12.31 4.71
CA ALA A 83 4.90 12.06 3.86
C ALA A 83 4.75 12.76 2.50
N MET A 84 3.56 12.74 1.94
CA MET A 84 3.29 13.34 0.64
C MET A 84 2.85 14.80 0.72
N LYS A 85 2.63 15.30 1.94
CA LYS A 85 2.16 16.68 2.16
C LYS A 85 0.86 16.97 1.41
N LEU A 86 -0.03 15.96 1.40
CA LEU A 86 -1.32 16.07 0.73
C LEU A 86 -2.44 16.23 1.75
N ARG A 87 -3.45 17.04 1.38
CA ARG A 87 -4.65 17.16 2.18
C ARG A 87 -5.48 15.91 2.15
N HIS A 88 -5.55 15.30 0.98
CA HIS A 88 -6.36 14.12 0.76
C HIS A 88 -5.49 13.04 0.18
N VAL A 89 -5.51 11.89 0.82
CA VAL A 89 -4.86 10.69 0.30
C VAL A 89 -5.92 9.62 0.16
N PRO A 90 -5.72 8.66 -0.75
CA PRO A 90 -6.69 7.60 -0.94
C PRO A 90 -6.86 6.75 0.32
N GLU A 91 -8.03 6.18 0.47
CA GLU A 91 -8.27 5.16 1.46
C GLU A 91 -7.51 3.90 1.05
N LEU A 92 -6.78 3.30 1.98
CA LEU A 92 -5.89 2.17 1.67
C LEU A 92 -6.62 0.85 1.85
N HIS A 93 -6.56 0.00 0.82
CA HIS A 93 -7.14 -1.34 0.84
C HIS A 93 -6.04 -2.33 0.55
N PHE A 94 -5.69 -3.14 1.53
CA PHE A 94 -4.56 -4.07 1.41
C PHE A 94 -5.02 -5.41 0.87
N HIS A 95 -4.25 -5.93 -0.09
CA HIS A 95 -4.51 -7.22 -0.72
C HIS A 95 -3.21 -7.98 -0.86
N TYR A 96 -3.27 -9.29 -0.71
CA TYR A 96 -2.10 -10.11 -0.98
C TYR A 96 -1.92 -10.24 -2.48
N ASP A 97 -0.69 -10.02 -2.94
CA ASP A 97 -0.35 -10.17 -4.36
C ASP A 97 0.10 -11.61 -4.58
N ASP A 98 -0.78 -12.41 -5.15
CA ASP A 98 -0.50 -13.81 -5.44
C ASP A 98 -0.16 -14.04 -6.92
N SER A 99 0.08 -12.97 -7.65
CA SER A 99 0.51 -13.09 -9.05
C SER A 99 1.97 -13.52 -9.07
N VAL A 100 2.23 -14.65 -9.67
CA VAL A 100 3.57 -15.23 -9.73
C VAL A 100 3.98 -15.35 -11.17
#